data_1f014d5c56b6be5208ad24269778f084
#
_entry.id   1f014d5c56b6be5208ad24269778f084
#
_cell.length_a   1.000
_cell.length_b   1.000
_cell.length_c   1.000
_cell.angle_alpha   90.00
_cell.angle_beta   90.00
_cell.angle_gamma   90.00
#
_symmetry.space_group_name_H-M   'P 1'
#
loop_
_entity.id
_entity.type
_entity.pdbx_description
1 polymer ?
#
loop_
_entity_poly.entity_id
_entity_poly.type
_entity_poly.pdbx_seq_one_letter_code
_entity_poly.pdbx_strand_id
1 'polypeptide(L)'
;CERHDHDTLYKLLPKDGSVKLNPITTRLGVLVLAGPNSRKVLQKLTSTDLSNEAFPWLSGQAISVGHTSCHALRVNFVGELGFEFHHPIEQQVALFDLLMEAGREFGIKPYGIKAMSSLSIEKSYRLVPRELSIEYSAYESGLDRFVHPNKGEFLGRDALVAGREKGLNWNFVTMEVHGVSDADSDTRG
;
A
#
# COMPACT_ATOMS: atom_id res chain seq x y z
N CYS A 1 4.72 -0.82 14.57
CA CYS A 1 3.59 -1.61 14.04
C CYS A 1 3.92 -3.09 14.03
N GLU A 2 4.95 -3.57 13.29
CA GLU A 2 5.22 -5.00 13.07
C GLU A 2 5.18 -5.87 14.34
N ARG A 3 5.91 -5.48 15.40
CA ARG A 3 5.93 -6.25 16.65
C ARG A 3 4.56 -6.34 17.32
N HIS A 4 3.85 -5.23 17.39
CA HIS A 4 2.51 -5.18 17.95
C HIS A 4 1.53 -6.04 17.14
N ASP A 5 1.58 -5.95 15.84
CA ASP A 5 0.70 -6.67 14.93
C ASP A 5 0.99 -8.18 15.00
N HIS A 6 2.28 -8.56 15.02
CA HIS A 6 2.70 -9.93 15.21
C HIS A 6 2.17 -10.51 16.55
N ASP A 7 2.34 -9.78 17.67
CA ASP A 7 1.90 -10.23 18.98
C ASP A 7 0.37 -10.37 19.05
N THR A 8 -0.36 -9.46 18.39
CA THR A 8 -1.82 -9.51 18.31
C THR A 8 -2.28 -10.71 17.49
N LEU A 9 -1.71 -10.92 16.30
CA LEU A 9 -2.05 -12.04 15.44
C LEU A 9 -1.70 -13.37 16.12
N TYR A 10 -0.53 -13.44 16.77
CA TYR A 10 -0.09 -14.65 17.47
C TYR A 10 -1.06 -15.08 18.59
N LYS A 11 -1.60 -14.13 19.35
CA LYS A 11 -2.61 -14.39 20.39
C LYS A 11 -3.95 -14.91 19.84
N LEU A 12 -4.25 -14.57 18.58
CA LEU A 12 -5.49 -14.96 17.91
C LEU A 12 -5.37 -16.27 17.14
N LEU A 13 -4.18 -16.86 17.04
CA LEU A 13 -4.00 -18.13 16.34
C LEU A 13 -4.79 -19.26 17.00
N PRO A 14 -5.39 -20.17 16.19
CA PRO A 14 -5.96 -21.41 16.69
C PRO A 14 -4.92 -22.23 17.47
N LYS A 15 -5.33 -22.79 18.61
CA LYS A 15 -4.43 -23.57 19.47
C LYS A 15 -4.16 -24.98 18.93
N ASP A 16 -4.86 -25.40 17.90
CA ASP A 16 -4.76 -26.73 17.28
C ASP A 16 -3.59 -26.87 16.29
N GLY A 17 -2.84 -25.78 16.06
CA GLY A 17 -1.71 -25.77 15.13
C GLY A 17 -2.09 -25.76 13.64
N SER A 18 -3.37 -25.60 13.30
CA SER A 18 -3.86 -25.55 11.91
C SER A 18 -3.35 -24.31 11.15
N VAL A 19 -3.00 -23.25 11.88
CA VAL A 19 -2.48 -21.99 11.32
C VAL A 19 -1.11 -21.69 11.94
N LYS A 20 -0.16 -21.30 11.09
CA LYS A 20 1.18 -20.87 11.50
C LYS A 20 1.46 -19.44 11.03
N LEU A 21 1.98 -18.61 11.91
CA LEU A 21 2.46 -17.28 11.61
C LEU A 21 3.98 -17.29 11.44
N ASN A 22 4.46 -16.98 10.24
CA ASN A 22 5.90 -16.95 9.93
C ASN A 22 6.30 -15.52 9.53
N PRO A 23 7.08 -14.78 10.34
CA PRO A 23 7.63 -13.50 9.95
C PRO A 23 8.68 -13.70 8.83
N ILE A 24 8.53 -12.92 7.75
CA ILE A 24 9.42 -12.99 6.59
C ILE A 24 10.06 -11.63 6.28
N THR A 25 9.91 -10.65 7.14
CA THR A 25 10.35 -9.25 6.97
C THR A 25 11.81 -9.13 6.57
N THR A 26 12.69 -9.93 7.16
CA THR A 26 14.13 -9.87 6.87
C THR A 26 14.54 -10.62 5.60
N ARG A 27 13.62 -11.35 4.97
CA ARG A 27 13.90 -12.14 3.76
C ARG A 27 13.41 -11.48 2.48
N LEU A 28 12.51 -10.51 2.60
CA LEU A 28 11.92 -9.82 1.46
C LEU A 28 12.33 -8.36 1.44
N GLY A 29 12.70 -7.89 0.25
CA GLY A 29 12.76 -6.48 -0.09
C GLY A 29 11.49 -6.06 -0.83
N VAL A 30 11.21 -4.75 -0.84
CA VAL A 30 10.11 -4.18 -1.61
C VAL A 30 10.62 -2.99 -2.41
N LEU A 31 10.39 -3.02 -3.71
CA LEU A 31 10.60 -1.86 -4.58
C LEU A 31 9.25 -1.42 -5.15
N VAL A 32 9.07 -0.11 -5.27
CA VAL A 32 7.87 0.49 -5.86
C VAL A 32 8.25 1.20 -7.14
N LEU A 33 7.59 0.82 -8.24
CA LEU A 33 7.65 1.53 -9.52
C LEU A 33 6.31 2.22 -9.76
N ALA A 34 6.30 3.55 -9.74
CA ALA A 34 5.07 4.34 -9.89
C ALA A 34 5.22 5.44 -10.96
N GLY A 35 4.10 5.81 -11.55
CA GLY A 35 4.04 6.86 -12.57
C GLY A 35 3.38 6.39 -13.87
N PRO A 36 3.04 7.32 -14.77
CA PRO A 36 2.27 7.02 -15.99
C PRO A 36 3.00 6.05 -16.95
N ASN A 37 4.33 6.01 -16.90
CA ASN A 37 5.15 5.12 -17.73
C ASN A 37 5.56 3.82 -17.02
N SER A 38 5.15 3.58 -15.78
CA SER A 38 5.57 2.40 -14.99
C SER A 38 5.32 1.07 -15.72
N ARG A 39 4.17 0.93 -16.39
CA ARG A 39 3.85 -0.26 -17.19
C ARG A 39 4.81 -0.43 -18.36
N LYS A 40 5.17 0.65 -19.07
CA LYS A 40 6.10 0.60 -20.20
C LYS A 40 7.50 0.17 -19.74
N VAL A 41 7.94 0.69 -18.60
CA VAL A 41 9.22 0.29 -17.99
C VAL A 41 9.20 -1.19 -17.63
N LEU A 42 8.15 -1.62 -16.93
CA LEU A 42 8.05 -3.00 -16.46
C LEU A 42 7.91 -4.00 -17.63
N GLN A 43 7.17 -3.64 -18.68
CA GLN A 43 6.97 -4.52 -19.85
C GLN A 43 8.28 -4.81 -20.62
N LYS A 44 9.30 -3.98 -20.48
CA LYS A 44 10.65 -4.26 -21.03
C LYS A 44 11.37 -5.39 -20.29
N LEU A 45 10.96 -5.70 -19.08
CA LEU A 45 11.65 -6.58 -18.14
C LEU A 45 10.89 -7.88 -17.87
N THR A 46 9.66 -8.00 -18.35
CA THR A 46 8.83 -9.18 -18.15
C THR A 46 8.04 -9.53 -19.42
N SER A 47 7.83 -10.81 -19.63
CA SER A 47 6.93 -11.31 -20.66
C SER A 47 5.47 -11.42 -20.19
N THR A 48 5.21 -11.18 -18.91
CA THR A 48 3.86 -11.19 -18.34
C THR A 48 3.02 -10.10 -18.96
N ASP A 49 1.78 -10.42 -19.34
CA ASP A 49 0.82 -9.41 -19.76
C ASP A 49 0.44 -8.51 -18.59
N LEU A 50 0.74 -7.21 -18.73
CA LEU A 50 0.48 -6.19 -17.74
C LEU A 50 -0.75 -5.33 -18.08
N SER A 51 -1.60 -5.77 -19.02
CA SER A 51 -2.85 -5.09 -19.36
C SER A 51 -3.77 -4.96 -18.12
N ASN A 52 -4.80 -4.14 -18.24
CA ASN A 52 -5.76 -3.99 -17.14
C ASN A 52 -6.58 -5.29 -16.92
N GLU A 53 -6.76 -6.03 -17.98
CA GLU A 53 -7.51 -7.30 -18.02
C GLU A 53 -6.71 -8.42 -17.35
N ALA A 54 -5.42 -8.53 -17.68
CA ALA A 54 -4.55 -9.59 -17.16
C ALA A 54 -4.00 -9.29 -15.77
N PHE A 55 -3.81 -8.01 -15.46
CA PHE A 55 -3.32 -7.56 -14.15
C PHE A 55 -4.19 -6.41 -13.60
N PRO A 56 -5.39 -6.71 -13.09
CA PRO A 56 -6.32 -5.69 -12.60
C PRO A 56 -5.78 -4.90 -11.42
N TRP A 57 -6.30 -3.70 -11.21
CA TRP A 57 -6.00 -2.89 -10.03
C TRP A 57 -6.41 -3.62 -8.74
N LEU A 58 -5.63 -3.50 -7.69
CA LEU A 58 -5.75 -4.20 -6.40
C LEU A 58 -5.58 -5.73 -6.50
N SER A 59 -4.90 -6.21 -7.53
CA SER A 59 -4.54 -7.61 -7.65
C SER A 59 -3.04 -7.83 -7.43
N GLY A 60 -2.66 -9.09 -7.21
CA GLY A 60 -1.28 -9.52 -7.07
C GLY A 60 -1.04 -10.82 -7.80
N GLN A 61 0.16 -10.98 -8.37
CA GLN A 61 0.57 -12.20 -9.05
C GLN A 61 2.09 -12.39 -9.00
N ALA A 62 2.52 -13.63 -9.13
CA ALA A 62 3.94 -13.93 -9.29
C ALA A 62 4.38 -13.62 -10.72
N ILE A 63 5.44 -12.83 -10.88
CA ILE A 63 6.04 -12.49 -12.16
C ILE A 63 7.56 -12.59 -12.09
N SER A 64 8.20 -12.73 -13.25
CA SER A 64 9.65 -12.54 -13.35
C SER A 64 9.93 -11.15 -13.89
N VAL A 65 10.80 -10.40 -13.19
CA VAL A 65 11.32 -9.11 -13.64
C VAL A 65 12.81 -9.29 -13.93
N GLY A 66 13.18 -9.39 -15.19
CA GLY A 66 14.47 -9.91 -15.58
C GLY A 66 14.69 -11.33 -15.05
N HIS A 67 15.71 -11.51 -14.22
CA HIS A 67 16.01 -12.80 -13.59
C HIS A 67 15.46 -12.93 -12.15
N THR A 68 14.78 -11.89 -11.65
CA THR A 68 14.24 -11.86 -10.28
C THR A 68 12.80 -12.33 -10.27
N SER A 69 12.50 -13.37 -9.49
CA SER A 69 11.12 -13.77 -9.22
C SER A 69 10.53 -12.84 -8.17
N CYS A 70 9.43 -12.19 -8.50
CA CYS A 70 8.75 -11.22 -7.64
C CYS A 70 7.29 -11.63 -7.43
N HIS A 71 6.77 -11.35 -6.26
CA HIS A 71 5.33 -11.22 -6.07
C HIS A 71 4.97 -9.76 -6.30
N ALA A 72 4.37 -9.45 -7.44
CA ALA A 72 4.01 -8.09 -7.80
C ALA A 72 2.57 -7.78 -7.40
N LEU A 73 2.38 -6.63 -6.77
CA LEU A 73 1.07 -6.08 -6.43
C LEU A 73 0.81 -4.85 -7.30
N ARG A 74 -0.34 -4.77 -7.94
CA ARG A 74 -0.74 -3.56 -8.67
C ARG A 74 -1.39 -2.57 -7.74
N VAL A 75 -0.58 -1.95 -6.90
CA VAL A 75 -0.95 -0.94 -5.90
C VAL A 75 0.12 0.13 -5.83
N ASN A 76 -0.22 1.28 -5.29
CA ASN A 76 0.73 2.32 -4.90
C ASN A 76 0.08 3.34 -3.95
N PHE A 77 0.90 4.19 -3.34
CA PHE A 77 0.50 5.24 -2.42
C PHE A 77 0.53 6.65 -3.00
N VAL A 78 0.86 6.80 -4.27
CA VAL A 78 1.03 8.13 -4.91
C VAL A 78 -0.10 8.48 -5.89
N GLY A 79 -1.10 7.62 -6.02
CA GLY A 79 -2.27 7.86 -6.88
C GLY A 79 -2.00 7.76 -8.37
N GLU A 80 -0.87 7.18 -8.77
CA GLU A 80 -0.48 6.90 -10.14
C GLU A 80 -0.62 5.42 -10.48
N LEU A 81 -0.42 5.04 -11.74
CA LEU A 81 -0.20 3.64 -12.08
C LEU A 81 1.07 3.16 -11.38
N GLY A 82 1.02 2.03 -10.71
CA GLY A 82 2.18 1.53 -9.98
C GLY A 82 2.12 0.06 -9.64
N PHE A 83 3.29 -0.46 -9.32
CA PHE A 83 3.53 -1.84 -8.94
C PHE A 83 4.49 -1.89 -7.77
N GLU A 84 4.18 -2.73 -6.79
CA GLU A 84 5.08 -3.10 -5.70
C GLU A 84 5.65 -4.47 -5.97
N PHE A 85 6.97 -4.62 -5.89
CA PHE A 85 7.66 -5.88 -6.11
C PHE A 85 8.19 -6.40 -4.78
N HIS A 86 7.56 -7.44 -4.25
CA HIS A 86 8.05 -8.20 -3.11
C HIS A 86 8.99 -9.29 -3.65
N HIS A 87 10.26 -9.22 -3.30
CA HIS A 87 11.32 -10.07 -3.87
C HIS A 87 12.31 -10.51 -2.81
N PRO A 88 13.13 -11.55 -3.06
CA PRO A 88 14.22 -11.93 -2.16
C PRO A 88 15.15 -10.75 -1.90
N ILE A 89 15.47 -10.50 -0.62
CA ILE A 89 16.23 -9.30 -0.22
C ILE A 89 17.61 -9.22 -0.88
N GLU A 90 18.25 -10.34 -1.14
CA GLU A 90 19.54 -10.44 -1.81
C GLU A 90 19.51 -9.94 -3.27
N GLN A 91 18.34 -9.81 -3.87
CA GLN A 91 18.15 -9.32 -5.23
C GLN A 91 17.82 -7.82 -5.30
N GLN A 92 17.73 -7.14 -4.17
CA GLN A 92 17.30 -5.75 -4.05
C GLN A 92 18.09 -4.81 -4.98
N VAL A 93 19.42 -4.87 -4.95
CA VAL A 93 20.29 -3.98 -5.73
C VAL A 93 20.17 -4.29 -7.21
N ALA A 94 20.25 -5.58 -7.59
CA ALA A 94 20.18 -5.98 -8.99
C ALA A 94 18.83 -5.60 -9.63
N LEU A 95 17.73 -5.78 -8.91
CA LEU A 95 16.39 -5.41 -9.38
C LEU A 95 16.26 -3.88 -9.50
N PHE A 96 16.78 -3.12 -8.53
CA PHE A 96 16.79 -1.66 -8.60
C PHE A 96 17.55 -1.15 -9.82
N ASP A 97 18.77 -1.63 -10.05
CA ASP A 97 19.58 -1.22 -11.20
C ASP A 97 18.92 -1.56 -12.53
N LEU A 98 18.29 -2.73 -12.60
CA LEU A 98 17.55 -3.17 -13.79
C LEU A 98 16.36 -2.26 -14.09
N LEU A 99 15.58 -1.88 -13.08
CA LEU A 99 14.47 -0.94 -13.22
C LEU A 99 14.95 0.46 -13.65
N MET A 100 16.02 0.95 -13.02
CA MET A 100 16.62 2.26 -13.36
C MET A 100 17.13 2.29 -14.80
N GLU A 101 17.78 1.22 -15.26
CA GLU A 101 18.24 1.12 -16.65
C GLU A 101 17.09 1.09 -17.64
N ALA A 102 16.09 0.23 -17.40
CA ALA A 102 14.91 0.11 -18.27
C ALA A 102 14.09 1.40 -18.34
N GLY A 103 14.07 2.15 -17.23
CA GLY A 103 13.32 3.41 -17.11
C GLY A 103 14.05 4.65 -17.61
N ARG A 104 15.33 4.57 -17.97
CA ARG A 104 16.17 5.72 -18.36
C ARG A 104 15.54 6.57 -19.46
N GLU A 105 15.06 5.95 -20.52
CA GLU A 105 14.39 6.65 -21.63
C GLU A 105 13.07 7.33 -21.26
N PHE A 106 12.44 6.89 -20.17
CA PHE A 106 11.20 7.47 -19.64
C PHE A 106 11.44 8.50 -18.52
N GLY A 107 12.71 8.81 -18.24
CA GLY A 107 13.08 9.78 -17.22
C GLY A 107 12.83 9.30 -15.79
N ILE A 108 12.98 7.99 -15.52
CA ILE A 108 12.84 7.43 -14.18
C ILE A 108 13.79 8.12 -13.19
N LYS A 109 13.29 8.39 -11.99
CA LYS A 109 14.09 8.96 -10.90
C LYS A 109 13.65 8.33 -9.57
N PRO A 110 14.59 8.11 -8.63
CA PRO A 110 14.21 7.83 -7.25
C PRO A 110 13.45 9.01 -6.65
N TYR A 111 12.46 8.74 -5.80
CA TYR A 111 11.77 9.75 -5.03
C TYR A 111 11.73 9.38 -3.55
N GLY A 112 11.75 10.39 -2.69
CA GLY A 112 11.82 10.22 -1.25
C GLY A 112 10.45 10.21 -0.58
N ILE A 113 10.46 9.93 0.73
CA ILE A 113 9.24 9.83 1.57
C ILE A 113 8.42 11.13 1.59
N LYS A 114 9.05 12.30 1.53
CA LYS A 114 8.32 13.58 1.48
C LYS A 114 7.54 13.75 0.19
N ALA A 115 8.14 13.43 -0.96
CA ALA A 115 7.44 13.45 -2.24
C ALA A 115 6.28 12.44 -2.26
N MET A 116 6.50 11.23 -1.72
CA MET A 116 5.43 10.25 -1.56
C MET A 116 4.28 10.80 -0.72
N SER A 117 4.57 11.47 0.40
CA SER A 117 3.55 12.06 1.27
C SER A 117 2.74 13.14 0.57
N SER A 118 3.40 14.07 -0.15
CA SER A 118 2.70 15.10 -0.94
C SER A 118 1.77 14.50 -1.98
N LEU A 119 2.27 13.56 -2.78
CA LEU A 119 1.46 12.89 -3.80
C LEU A 119 0.28 12.10 -3.20
N SER A 120 0.49 11.48 -2.03
CA SER A 120 -0.57 10.76 -1.32
C SER A 120 -1.68 11.70 -0.83
N ILE A 121 -1.32 12.88 -0.31
CA ILE A 121 -2.26 13.90 0.15
C ILE A 121 -3.10 14.44 -1.02
N GLU A 122 -2.50 14.70 -2.17
CA GLU A 122 -3.21 15.13 -3.39
C GLU A 122 -4.34 14.17 -3.79
N LYS A 123 -4.23 12.91 -3.45
CA LYS A 123 -5.22 11.84 -3.71
C LYS A 123 -6.04 11.46 -2.49
N SER A 124 -5.90 12.18 -1.38
CA SER A 124 -6.58 11.86 -0.11
C SER A 124 -6.33 10.45 0.39
N TYR A 125 -5.14 9.91 0.13
CA TYR A 125 -4.75 8.60 0.63
C TYR A 125 -4.38 8.70 2.11
N ARG A 126 -4.84 7.71 2.89
CA ARG A 126 -4.63 7.64 4.33
C ARG A 126 -3.42 6.79 4.63
N LEU A 127 -2.62 7.21 5.59
CA LEU A 127 -1.42 6.53 6.05
C LEU A 127 -1.58 6.02 7.48
N VAL A 128 -1.00 4.87 7.75
CA VAL A 128 -0.81 4.35 9.11
C VAL A 128 0.54 4.91 9.62
N PRO A 129 0.61 5.49 10.81
CA PRO A 129 -0.41 5.65 11.85
C PRO A 129 -1.08 7.07 11.89
N ARG A 130 -1.07 7.80 10.79
CA ARG A 130 -1.61 9.18 10.75
C ARG A 130 -3.14 9.17 10.76
N GLU A 131 -3.76 9.11 9.58
CA GLU A 131 -5.23 9.09 9.46
C GLU A 131 -5.84 7.74 9.85
N LEU A 132 -5.04 6.67 9.79
CA LEU A 132 -5.42 5.32 10.22
C LEU A 132 -4.74 5.01 11.55
N SER A 133 -5.30 5.54 12.62
CA SER A 133 -4.82 5.35 14.00
C SER A 133 -5.90 4.67 14.85
N ILE A 134 -5.53 4.30 16.08
CA ILE A 134 -6.48 3.74 17.06
C ILE A 134 -7.47 4.79 17.61
N GLU A 135 -7.28 6.06 17.29
CA GLU A 135 -8.13 7.16 17.77
C GLU A 135 -9.42 7.30 16.94
N TYR A 136 -9.40 6.81 15.71
CA TYR A 136 -10.51 6.92 14.77
C TYR A 136 -11.01 5.55 14.34
N SER A 137 -12.33 5.40 14.27
CA SER A 137 -12.95 4.22 13.69
C SER A 137 -12.73 4.18 12.17
N ALA A 138 -12.93 3.02 11.56
CA ALA A 138 -12.86 2.89 10.11
C ALA A 138 -13.85 3.81 9.39
N TYR A 139 -15.02 4.07 9.99
CA TYR A 139 -16.00 5.01 9.44
C TYR A 139 -15.53 6.47 9.53
N GLU A 140 -14.99 6.88 10.67
CA GLU A 140 -14.45 8.23 10.86
C GLU A 140 -13.26 8.51 9.95
N SER A 141 -12.49 7.48 9.62
CA SER A 141 -11.40 7.56 8.64
C SER A 141 -11.87 7.50 7.18
N GLY A 142 -13.19 7.45 6.92
CA GLY A 142 -13.76 7.40 5.57
C GLY A 142 -13.43 6.12 4.82
N LEU A 143 -13.38 4.98 5.52
CA LEU A 143 -13.14 3.65 4.97
C LEU A 143 -14.43 2.82 4.83
N ASP A 144 -15.59 3.46 4.79
CA ASP A 144 -16.91 2.82 4.74
C ASP A 144 -17.00 1.71 3.69
N ARG A 145 -16.45 1.97 2.50
CA ARG A 145 -16.49 1.03 1.38
C ARG A 145 -15.77 -0.30 1.64
N PHE A 146 -14.90 -0.34 2.65
CA PHE A 146 -14.15 -1.55 3.04
C PHE A 146 -14.77 -2.25 4.25
N VAL A 147 -15.78 -1.66 4.88
CA VAL A 147 -16.43 -2.22 6.06
C VAL A 147 -17.71 -2.94 5.65
N HIS A 148 -17.73 -4.25 5.81
CA HIS A 148 -18.85 -5.12 5.44
C HIS A 148 -19.40 -5.85 6.68
N PRO A 149 -20.25 -5.19 7.50
CA PRO A 149 -20.77 -5.79 8.76
C PRO A 149 -21.57 -7.08 8.53
N ASN A 150 -22.14 -7.23 7.34
CA ASN A 150 -23.01 -8.37 6.98
C ASN A 150 -22.24 -9.60 6.45
N LYS A 151 -20.89 -9.56 6.40
CA LYS A 151 -20.09 -10.70 5.93
C LYS A 151 -20.00 -11.88 6.91
N GLY A 152 -20.63 -11.78 8.09
CA GLY A 152 -20.55 -12.71 9.20
C GLY A 152 -19.83 -12.11 10.41
N GLU A 153 -19.50 -12.94 11.37
CA GLU A 153 -18.85 -12.51 12.61
C GLU A 153 -17.35 -12.24 12.37
N PHE A 154 -16.87 -11.14 12.93
CA PHE A 154 -15.44 -10.78 12.96
C PHE A 154 -15.12 -9.90 14.18
N LEU A 155 -13.86 -9.89 14.58
CA LEU A 155 -13.40 -9.09 15.72
C LEU A 155 -13.66 -7.60 15.49
N GLY A 156 -14.42 -6.97 16.41
CA GLY A 156 -14.75 -5.55 16.35
C GLY A 156 -16.04 -5.22 15.57
N ARG A 157 -16.74 -6.21 15.00
CA ARG A 157 -17.98 -5.99 14.25
C ARG A 157 -19.03 -5.21 15.04
N ASP A 158 -19.35 -5.67 16.24
CA ASP A 158 -20.41 -5.08 17.06
C ASP A 158 -20.07 -3.65 17.50
N ALA A 159 -18.78 -3.39 17.79
CA ALA A 159 -18.30 -2.05 18.09
C ALA A 159 -18.43 -1.10 16.90
N LEU A 160 -18.17 -1.56 15.68
CA LEU A 160 -18.35 -0.78 14.46
C LEU A 160 -19.84 -0.48 14.20
N VAL A 161 -20.73 -1.47 14.36
CA VAL A 161 -22.18 -1.29 14.19
C VAL A 161 -22.70 -0.29 15.21
N ALA A 162 -22.44 -0.50 16.50
CA ALA A 162 -22.87 0.39 17.57
C ALA A 162 -22.31 1.81 17.43
N GLY A 163 -21.05 1.96 17.02
CA GLY A 163 -20.43 3.25 16.76
C GLY A 163 -21.13 4.02 15.64
N ARG A 164 -21.50 3.32 14.57
CA ARG A 164 -22.24 3.93 13.45
C ARG A 164 -23.64 4.38 13.85
N GLU A 165 -24.37 3.55 14.61
CA GLU A 165 -25.71 3.87 15.12
C GLU A 165 -25.73 5.06 16.08
N LYS A 166 -24.71 5.17 16.93
CA LYS A 166 -24.52 6.31 17.84
C LYS A 166 -24.24 7.62 17.12
N GLY A 167 -23.72 7.56 15.90
CA GLY A 167 -23.22 8.68 15.13
C GLY A 167 -21.70 8.86 15.27
N LEU A 168 -21.08 9.40 14.23
CA LEU A 168 -19.63 9.63 14.17
C LEU A 168 -19.28 10.96 14.83
N ASN A 169 -18.20 10.99 15.61
CA ASN A 169 -17.68 12.24 16.20
C ASN A 169 -16.84 13.03 15.19
N TRP A 170 -16.25 12.34 14.23
CA TRP A 170 -15.32 12.91 13.26
C TRP A 170 -15.66 12.45 11.85
N ASN A 171 -15.30 13.29 10.88
CA ASN A 171 -15.38 12.94 9.47
C ASN A 171 -14.05 13.26 8.79
N PHE A 172 -13.55 12.32 8.01
CA PHE A 172 -12.39 12.56 7.16
C PHE A 172 -12.77 13.48 6.01
N VAL A 173 -12.05 14.59 5.86
CA VAL A 173 -12.26 15.56 4.78
C VAL A 173 -10.92 15.89 4.11
N THR A 174 -10.97 16.19 2.83
CA THR A 174 -9.85 16.75 2.08
C THR A 174 -10.06 18.24 1.93
N MET A 175 -9.04 19.03 2.24
CA MET A 175 -9.08 20.48 2.11
C MET A 175 -8.08 20.92 1.05
N GLU A 176 -8.51 21.88 0.21
CA GLU A 176 -7.63 22.59 -0.69
C GLU A 176 -7.27 23.95 -0.09
N VAL A 177 -5.98 24.24 0.01
CA VAL A 177 -5.48 25.52 0.53
C VAL A 177 -5.19 26.45 -0.63
N HIS A 178 -5.96 27.56 -0.73
CA HIS A 178 -5.76 28.56 -1.76
C HIS A 178 -4.75 29.64 -1.33
N GLY A 179 -4.05 30.21 -2.31
CA GLY A 179 -3.14 31.33 -2.10
C GLY A 179 -1.75 30.97 -1.57
N VAL A 180 -1.40 29.68 -1.54
CA VAL A 180 -0.06 29.20 -1.18
C VAL A 180 0.50 28.42 -2.37
N SER A 181 1.62 28.92 -2.94
CA SER A 181 2.26 28.26 -4.10
C SER A 181 3.18 27.11 -3.73
N ASP A 182 3.66 27.05 -2.48
CA ASP A 182 4.67 26.10 -1.98
C ASP A 182 4.25 25.48 -0.65
N ALA A 183 3.00 25.01 -0.55
CA ALA A 183 2.55 24.30 0.64
C ALA A 183 3.30 22.97 0.78
N ASP A 184 4.44 23.00 1.45
CA ASP A 184 5.05 21.78 1.94
C ASP A 184 4.19 21.27 3.11
N SER A 185 3.56 20.11 2.93
CA SER A 185 2.83 19.47 4.02
C SER A 185 3.84 19.08 5.09
N ASP A 186 3.91 19.84 6.19
CA ASP A 186 4.68 19.39 7.34
C ASP A 186 4.06 18.10 7.86
N THR A 187 4.85 17.02 7.81
CA THR A 187 4.45 15.72 8.32
C THR A 187 4.27 15.65 9.83
N ARG A 188 4.46 16.79 10.53
CA ARG A 188 4.35 16.95 11.98
C ARG A 188 3.19 17.82 12.41
N GLY A 189 2.30 18.18 11.48
CA GLY A 189 1.13 19.01 11.74
C GLY A 189 0.15 18.47 12.77
#